data_91b688d6ef3712a16388623da4177446
#
_entry.id   91b688d6ef3712a16388623da4177446
#
_cell.length_a   1.000
_cell.length_b   1.000
_cell.length_c   1.000
_cell.angle_alpha   90.00
_cell.angle_beta   90.00
_cell.angle_gamma   90.00
#
_symmetry.space_group_name_H-M   'P 1'
#
loop_
_entity.id
_entity.type
_entity.pdbx_description
1 polymer ?
#
loop_
_entity_poly.entity_id
_entity_poly.type
_entity_poly.pdbx_seq_one_letter_code
_entity_poly.pdbx_strand_id
1 'polypeptide(L)'
;DIKFNFHYTGSLLLWIEKNHPEHIEKLKNLAKEKRIEIQSGGFYEPIMPSIPDKDKDIQIQKLNNYIKDKFDFIPKGAWIAERVWEPTLVKNLAKNDIKYIMLDDSQFLTTGIDTKNIFGYFITDNENYKLNIFPISQELRYLIPFREVEKSIEYLKSIATEEGDRVVVLHDDGEKYGDWPGTQK
;
A
#
# COMPACT_ATOMS: atom_id res chain seq x y z
N ASP A 1 19.28 -0.18 -8.48
CA ASP A 1 18.65 -0.50 -7.19
C ASP A 1 17.17 -0.14 -7.24
N ILE A 2 16.30 -1.16 -7.10
CA ILE A 2 14.84 -0.96 -7.05
C ILE A 2 14.46 -0.65 -5.60
N LYS A 3 13.68 0.42 -5.42
CA LYS A 3 13.02 0.74 -4.14
C LYS A 3 11.58 0.29 -4.20
N PHE A 4 11.06 -0.24 -3.10
CA PHE A 4 9.65 -0.63 -3.01
C PHE A 4 9.12 -0.42 -1.60
N ASN A 5 7.81 -0.45 -1.46
CA ASN A 5 7.14 -0.48 -0.17
C ASN A 5 6.46 -1.83 0.05
N PHE A 6 6.25 -2.17 1.32
CA PHE A 6 5.54 -3.38 1.68
C PHE A 6 4.72 -3.16 2.96
N HIS A 7 3.69 -3.98 3.11
CA HIS A 7 2.90 -4.10 4.30
C HIS A 7 2.92 -5.54 4.81
N TYR A 8 3.09 -5.70 6.11
CA TYR A 8 2.80 -6.95 6.82
C TYR A 8 1.86 -6.64 7.97
N THR A 9 0.87 -7.52 8.19
CA THR A 9 0.02 -7.42 9.37
C THR A 9 0.85 -7.58 10.64
N GLY A 10 0.42 -6.96 11.75
CA GLY A 10 1.13 -7.09 13.02
C GLY A 10 1.19 -8.53 13.52
N SER A 11 0.14 -9.33 13.26
CA SER A 11 0.12 -10.75 13.61
C SER A 11 1.17 -11.56 12.85
N LEU A 12 1.35 -11.28 11.54
CA LEU A 12 2.39 -11.91 10.74
C LEU A 12 3.79 -11.47 11.20
N LEU A 13 3.98 -10.18 11.48
CA LEU A 13 5.24 -9.66 12.00
C LEU A 13 5.64 -10.32 13.32
N LEU A 14 4.69 -10.50 14.26
CA LEU A 14 4.95 -11.22 15.51
C LEU A 14 5.33 -12.68 15.28
N TRP A 15 4.68 -13.35 14.33
CA TRP A 15 5.01 -14.72 13.99
C TRP A 15 6.40 -14.83 13.35
N ILE A 16 6.74 -13.93 12.42
CA ILE A 16 8.06 -13.88 11.77
C ILE A 16 9.14 -13.58 12.82
N GLU A 17 8.91 -12.61 13.71
CA GLU A 17 9.86 -12.28 14.77
C GLU A 17 10.19 -13.48 15.65
N LYS A 18 9.18 -14.28 15.96
CA LYS A 18 9.35 -15.49 16.80
C LYS A 18 10.05 -16.63 16.06
N ASN A 19 9.72 -16.87 14.80
CA ASN A 19 10.12 -18.08 14.08
C ASN A 19 11.25 -17.84 13.06
N HIS A 20 11.39 -16.60 12.57
CA HIS A 20 12.34 -16.17 11.55
C HIS A 20 12.94 -14.80 11.87
N PRO A 21 13.58 -14.63 13.04
CA PRO A 21 14.13 -13.33 13.46
C PRO A 21 15.14 -12.76 12.45
N GLU A 22 15.85 -13.62 11.71
CA GLU A 22 16.77 -13.22 10.64
C GLU A 22 16.06 -12.44 9.52
N HIS A 23 14.78 -12.71 9.27
CA HIS A 23 13.99 -11.96 8.29
C HIS A 23 13.69 -10.54 8.79
N ILE A 24 13.36 -10.38 10.06
CA ILE A 24 13.16 -9.05 10.67
C ILE A 24 14.45 -8.22 10.57
N GLU A 25 15.61 -8.79 10.88
CA GLU A 25 16.89 -8.09 10.76
C GLU A 25 17.22 -7.71 9.30
N LYS A 26 16.90 -8.56 8.35
CA LYS A 26 17.02 -8.24 6.92
C LYS A 26 16.15 -7.03 6.52
N LEU A 27 14.89 -7.02 6.92
CA LEU A 27 13.98 -5.91 6.65
C LEU A 27 14.47 -4.62 7.31
N LYS A 28 14.94 -4.69 8.55
CA LYS A 28 15.52 -3.55 9.27
C LYS A 28 16.72 -2.94 8.54
N ASN A 29 17.61 -3.76 8.04
CA ASN A 29 18.76 -3.30 7.26
C ASN A 29 18.30 -2.63 5.96
N LEU A 30 17.36 -3.22 5.22
CA LEU A 30 16.81 -2.63 3.99
C LEU A 30 16.10 -1.30 4.25
N ALA A 31 15.38 -1.16 5.37
CA ALA A 31 14.75 0.09 5.77
C ALA A 31 15.80 1.17 6.09
N LYS A 32 16.86 0.82 6.85
CA LYS A 32 17.98 1.71 7.17
C LYS A 32 18.72 2.19 5.92
N GLU A 33 18.87 1.32 4.92
CA GLU A 33 19.45 1.64 3.62
C GLU A 33 18.48 2.44 2.72
N LYS A 34 17.25 2.72 3.16
CA LYS A 34 16.19 3.40 2.39
C LYS A 34 15.84 2.67 1.08
N ARG A 35 15.97 1.36 1.07
CA ARG A 35 15.59 0.50 -0.05
C ARG A 35 14.14 0.07 0.01
N ILE A 36 13.58 0.05 1.20
CA ILE A 36 12.16 -0.26 1.43
C ILE A 36 11.50 0.82 2.28
N GLU A 37 10.21 1.01 2.05
CA GLU A 37 9.30 1.74 2.92
C GLU A 37 8.33 0.74 3.55
N ILE A 38 8.19 0.81 4.87
CA ILE A 38 7.27 -0.06 5.61
C ILE A 38 5.96 0.67 5.80
N GLN A 39 4.88 0.10 5.26
CA GLN A 39 3.54 0.67 5.38
C GLN A 39 2.85 0.21 6.65
N SER A 40 2.08 1.13 7.23
CA SER A 40 1.14 0.86 8.31
C SER A 40 -0.15 0.22 7.80
N GLY A 41 -1.11 0.08 8.67
CA GLY A 41 -2.45 -0.47 8.43
C GLY A 41 -3.09 -0.90 9.73
N GLY A 42 -4.05 -1.80 9.66
CA GLY A 42 -4.60 -2.47 10.84
C GLY A 42 -3.66 -3.54 11.38
N PHE A 43 -3.35 -3.53 12.66
CA PHE A 43 -2.46 -4.52 13.27
C PHE A 43 -2.95 -5.97 13.04
N TYR A 44 -4.26 -6.18 13.16
CA TYR A 44 -4.93 -7.48 12.90
C TYR A 44 -5.70 -7.49 11.58
N GLU A 45 -5.45 -6.50 10.73
CA GLU A 45 -6.02 -6.35 9.39
C GLU A 45 -7.57 -6.40 9.34
N PRO A 46 -8.27 -5.67 10.22
CA PRO A 46 -9.72 -5.62 10.13
C PRO A 46 -10.15 -4.85 8.89
N ILE A 47 -11.38 -5.11 8.43
CA ILE A 47 -12.06 -4.22 7.49
C ILE A 47 -12.38 -2.91 8.24
N MET A 48 -11.53 -1.91 8.07
CA MET A 48 -11.56 -0.67 8.86
C MET A 48 -12.94 -0.01 8.94
N PRO A 49 -13.71 0.14 7.83
CA PRO A 49 -15.03 0.75 7.92
C PRO A 49 -16.02 0.01 8.81
N SER A 50 -15.82 -1.29 9.05
CA SER A 50 -16.75 -2.13 9.82
C SER A 50 -16.52 -2.12 11.33
N ILE A 51 -15.48 -1.42 11.83
CA ILE A 51 -15.17 -1.34 13.25
C ILE A 51 -15.33 0.09 13.79
N PRO A 52 -15.53 0.28 15.11
CA PRO A 52 -15.64 1.59 15.73
C PRO A 52 -14.38 2.46 15.55
N ASP A 53 -14.53 3.78 15.48
CA ASP A 53 -13.42 4.72 15.28
C ASP A 53 -12.29 4.56 16.30
N LYS A 54 -12.63 4.33 17.56
CA LYS A 54 -11.64 4.08 18.61
C LYS A 54 -10.79 2.85 18.31
N ASP A 55 -11.40 1.80 17.78
CA ASP A 55 -10.70 0.57 17.44
C ASP A 55 -9.83 0.75 16.19
N LYS A 56 -10.29 1.54 15.20
CA LYS A 56 -9.46 1.95 14.05
C LYS A 56 -8.16 2.62 14.50
N ASP A 57 -8.27 3.62 15.38
CA ASP A 57 -7.10 4.32 15.91
C ASP A 57 -6.15 3.38 16.67
N ILE A 58 -6.68 2.48 17.52
CA ILE A 58 -5.88 1.50 18.25
C ILE A 58 -5.15 0.54 17.30
N GLN A 59 -5.81 0.05 16.25
CA GLN A 59 -5.23 -0.84 15.26
C GLN A 59 -4.03 -0.18 14.56
N ILE A 60 -4.21 1.05 14.09
CA ILE A 60 -3.16 1.80 13.39
C ILE A 60 -2.01 2.13 14.34
N GLN A 61 -2.30 2.64 15.53
CA GLN A 61 -1.28 2.99 16.53
C GLN A 61 -0.44 1.78 16.94
N LYS A 62 -1.09 0.63 17.13
CA LYS A 62 -0.41 -0.60 17.53
C LYS A 62 0.61 -1.03 16.47
N LEU A 63 0.25 -0.95 15.17
CA LEU A 63 1.17 -1.27 14.10
C LEU A 63 2.27 -0.22 13.94
N ASN A 64 1.92 1.07 14.01
CA ASN A 64 2.89 2.16 13.97
C ASN A 64 3.95 2.03 15.06
N ASN A 65 3.53 1.74 16.29
CA ASN A 65 4.43 1.56 17.43
C ASN A 65 5.34 0.34 17.21
N TYR A 66 4.79 -0.78 16.76
CA TYR A 66 5.59 -1.96 16.45
C TYR A 66 6.65 -1.66 15.39
N ILE A 67 6.26 -1.02 14.28
CA ILE A 67 7.19 -0.66 13.20
C ILE A 67 8.28 0.29 13.71
N LYS A 68 7.89 1.30 14.49
CA LYS A 68 8.84 2.24 15.09
C LYS A 68 9.85 1.54 16.01
N ASP A 69 9.36 0.67 16.90
CA ASP A 69 10.20 0.01 17.89
C ASP A 69 11.14 -1.03 17.28
N LYS A 70 10.70 -1.75 16.25
CA LYS A 70 11.48 -2.82 15.64
C LYS A 70 12.38 -2.35 14.50
N PHE A 71 11.94 -1.40 13.71
CA PHE A 71 12.64 -0.97 12.48
C PHE A 71 13.24 0.43 12.57
N ASP A 72 12.99 1.17 13.67
CA ASP A 72 13.34 2.59 13.81
C ASP A 72 12.80 3.43 12.61
N PHE A 73 11.57 3.11 12.21
CA PHE A 73 10.91 3.67 11.04
C PHE A 73 9.52 4.21 11.40
N ILE A 74 9.19 5.40 10.88
CA ILE A 74 7.87 6.02 11.06
C ILE A 74 7.08 5.90 9.75
N PRO A 75 6.05 5.04 9.69
CA PRO A 75 5.25 4.85 8.49
C PRO A 75 4.58 6.15 8.03
N LYS A 76 4.50 6.34 6.72
CA LYS A 76 3.75 7.45 6.11
C LYS A 76 2.63 6.96 5.21
N GLY A 77 2.77 5.78 4.64
CA GLY A 77 1.73 5.08 3.92
C GLY A 77 1.03 4.04 4.77
N ALA A 78 -0.19 3.67 4.38
CA ALA A 78 -0.91 2.54 4.97
C ALA A 78 -1.60 1.69 3.91
N TRP A 79 -1.61 0.38 4.17
CA TRP A 79 -2.46 -0.57 3.49
C TRP A 79 -3.85 -0.57 4.12
N ILE A 80 -4.88 -0.56 3.30
CA ILE A 80 -6.27 -0.71 3.73
C ILE A 80 -6.75 -2.10 3.33
N ALA A 81 -7.10 -2.91 4.32
CA ALA A 81 -7.52 -4.29 4.13
C ALA A 81 -8.60 -4.42 3.05
N GLU A 82 -8.38 -5.31 2.08
CA GLU A 82 -9.23 -5.53 0.91
C GLU A 82 -9.56 -4.24 0.11
N ARG A 83 -8.83 -3.16 0.36
CA ARG A 83 -9.06 -1.84 -0.26
C ARG A 83 -10.49 -1.32 -0.02
N VAL A 84 -11.13 -1.78 1.06
CA VAL A 84 -12.46 -1.31 1.45
C VAL A 84 -12.34 0.10 2.03
N TRP A 85 -12.92 1.06 1.33
CA TRP A 85 -12.75 2.47 1.59
C TRP A 85 -14.06 3.17 1.95
N GLU A 86 -13.95 4.07 2.92
CA GLU A 86 -14.95 5.11 3.22
C GLU A 86 -14.24 6.43 3.53
N PRO A 87 -14.79 7.59 3.11
CA PRO A 87 -14.20 8.91 3.37
C PRO A 87 -13.97 9.21 4.86
N THR A 88 -14.75 8.62 5.75
CA THR A 88 -14.59 8.75 7.21
C THR A 88 -13.23 8.26 7.72
N LEU A 89 -12.57 7.35 7.01
CA LEU A 89 -11.24 6.84 7.37
C LEU A 89 -10.13 7.90 7.29
N VAL A 90 -10.34 8.97 6.52
CA VAL A 90 -9.34 10.06 6.39
C VAL A 90 -8.93 10.58 7.76
N LYS A 91 -9.89 10.83 8.63
CA LYS A 91 -9.64 11.33 9.98
C LYS A 91 -8.77 10.38 10.81
N ASN A 92 -9.13 9.09 10.86
CA ASN A 92 -8.39 8.09 11.63
C ASN A 92 -6.95 7.93 11.11
N LEU A 93 -6.78 7.85 9.79
CA LEU A 93 -5.47 7.72 9.17
C LEU A 93 -4.59 8.96 9.41
N ALA A 94 -5.11 10.15 9.12
CA ALA A 94 -4.35 11.39 9.24
C ALA A 94 -3.97 11.73 10.70
N LYS A 95 -4.85 11.46 11.68
CA LYS A 95 -4.54 11.60 13.11
C LYS A 95 -3.39 10.71 13.57
N ASN A 96 -3.21 9.57 12.92
CA ASN A 96 -2.13 8.63 13.19
C ASN A 96 -0.93 8.82 12.26
N ASP A 97 -0.75 10.06 11.72
CA ASP A 97 0.37 10.49 10.89
C ASP A 97 0.51 9.79 9.53
N ILE A 98 -0.51 9.04 9.09
CA ILE A 98 -0.56 8.49 7.75
C ILE A 98 -0.84 9.63 6.75
N LYS A 99 -0.07 9.67 5.68
CA LYS A 99 -0.10 10.72 4.66
C LYS A 99 -0.69 10.24 3.36
N TYR A 100 -0.63 8.93 3.09
CA TYR A 100 -1.17 8.36 1.87
C TYR A 100 -1.62 6.91 2.03
N ILE A 101 -2.51 6.53 1.13
CA ILE A 101 -2.97 5.14 0.91
C ILE A 101 -3.04 4.84 -0.59
N MET A 102 -3.25 3.58 -0.93
CA MET A 102 -3.54 3.14 -2.28
C MET A 102 -4.91 2.48 -2.32
N LEU A 103 -5.68 2.75 -3.39
CA LEU A 103 -7.00 2.15 -3.65
C LEU A 103 -7.08 1.71 -5.11
N ASP A 104 -7.93 0.74 -5.41
CA ASP A 104 -8.13 0.29 -6.78
C ASP A 104 -8.61 1.45 -7.69
N ASP A 105 -8.08 1.52 -8.89
CA ASP A 105 -8.44 2.54 -9.89
C ASP A 105 -9.93 2.56 -10.22
N SER A 106 -10.60 1.40 -10.17
CA SER A 106 -12.05 1.29 -10.34
C SER A 106 -12.84 2.20 -9.39
N GLN A 107 -12.36 2.44 -8.17
CA GLN A 107 -13.04 3.33 -7.21
C GLN A 107 -13.01 4.79 -7.67
N PHE A 108 -11.95 5.21 -8.36
CA PHE A 108 -11.85 6.56 -8.92
C PHE A 108 -12.72 6.71 -10.17
N LEU A 109 -12.76 5.69 -11.02
CA LEU A 109 -13.58 5.70 -12.23
C LEU A 109 -15.07 5.81 -11.91
N THR A 110 -15.54 5.20 -10.81
CA THR A 110 -16.92 5.31 -10.37
C THR A 110 -17.30 6.73 -9.92
N THR A 111 -16.33 7.58 -9.60
CA THR A 111 -16.59 9.00 -9.28
C THR A 111 -16.63 9.90 -10.50
N GLY A 112 -16.47 9.34 -11.71
CA GLY A 112 -16.48 10.08 -12.97
C GLY A 112 -15.13 10.62 -13.42
N ILE A 113 -14.03 10.21 -12.76
CA ILE A 113 -12.67 10.54 -13.22
C ILE A 113 -12.39 9.75 -14.51
N ASP A 114 -11.96 10.46 -15.56
CA ASP A 114 -11.58 9.84 -16.84
C ASP A 114 -10.32 8.97 -16.67
N THR A 115 -10.33 7.81 -17.35
CA THR A 115 -9.18 6.89 -17.37
C THR A 115 -7.85 7.54 -17.77
N LYS A 116 -7.91 8.61 -18.58
CA LYS A 116 -6.72 9.38 -19.00
C LYS A 116 -6.13 10.23 -17.88
N ASN A 117 -6.92 10.56 -16.86
CA ASN A 117 -6.57 11.46 -15.77
C ASN A 117 -6.29 10.73 -14.45
N ILE A 118 -6.24 9.39 -14.48
CA ILE A 118 -6.07 8.58 -13.26
C ILE A 118 -4.60 8.39 -12.85
N PHE A 119 -3.66 8.78 -13.70
CA PHE A 119 -2.22 8.55 -13.48
C PHE A 119 -1.59 9.66 -12.64
N GLY A 120 -1.75 9.57 -11.34
CA GLY A 120 -1.26 10.56 -10.40
C GLY A 120 -1.66 10.20 -8.97
N TYR A 121 -1.92 11.22 -8.16
CA TYR A 121 -2.52 11.07 -6.85
C TYR A 121 -3.66 12.08 -6.69
N PHE A 122 -4.58 11.75 -5.80
CA PHE A 122 -5.73 12.58 -5.47
C PHE A 122 -5.68 12.97 -4.00
N ILE A 123 -6.21 14.14 -3.68
CA ILE A 123 -6.35 14.58 -2.30
C ILE A 123 -7.81 14.44 -1.92
N THR A 124 -8.06 13.73 -0.84
CA THR A 124 -9.38 13.65 -0.20
C THR A 124 -9.33 14.29 1.18
N ASP A 125 -10.47 14.77 1.66
CA ASP A 125 -10.57 15.35 2.99
C ASP A 125 -11.83 14.90 3.72
N ASN A 126 -11.73 14.89 5.03
CA ASN A 126 -12.85 14.67 5.94
C ASN A 126 -12.57 15.36 7.27
N GLU A 127 -13.52 16.13 7.81
CA GLU A 127 -13.41 16.84 9.09
C GLU A 127 -12.10 17.65 9.23
N ASN A 128 -11.67 18.38 8.19
CA ASN A 128 -10.44 19.16 8.11
C ASN A 128 -9.13 18.33 8.08
N TYR A 129 -9.19 17.02 8.01
CA TYR A 129 -8.04 16.15 7.77
C TYR A 129 -7.91 15.87 6.28
N LYS A 130 -6.68 15.77 5.78
CA LYS A 130 -6.38 15.48 4.38
C LYS A 130 -5.55 14.22 4.25
N LEU A 131 -5.77 13.49 3.16
CA LEU A 131 -5.06 12.28 2.83
C LEU A 131 -4.82 12.22 1.32
N ASN A 132 -3.63 11.79 0.92
CA ASN A 132 -3.34 11.50 -0.48
C ASN A 132 -3.76 10.06 -0.79
N ILE A 133 -4.38 9.87 -1.96
CA ILE A 133 -4.79 8.54 -2.42
C ILE A 133 -4.18 8.29 -3.80
N PHE A 134 -3.50 7.17 -3.95
CA PHE A 134 -2.92 6.73 -5.20
C PHE A 134 -3.76 5.62 -5.84
N PRO A 135 -4.18 5.75 -7.11
CA PRO A 135 -4.83 4.67 -7.83
C PRO A 135 -3.86 3.51 -8.12
N ILE A 136 -4.27 2.30 -7.75
CA ILE A 136 -3.57 1.07 -8.12
C ILE A 136 -4.01 0.69 -9.53
N SER A 137 -3.07 0.49 -10.44
CA SER A 137 -3.38 0.06 -11.80
C SER A 137 -3.87 -1.39 -11.84
N GLN A 138 -5.13 -1.58 -12.15
CA GLN A 138 -5.72 -2.91 -12.36
C GLN A 138 -5.03 -3.62 -13.53
N GLU A 139 -4.70 -2.91 -14.60
CA GLU A 139 -4.01 -3.47 -15.77
C GLU A 139 -2.66 -4.08 -15.36
N LEU A 140 -1.82 -3.36 -14.62
CA LEU A 140 -0.55 -3.92 -14.15
C LEU A 140 -0.74 -5.14 -13.24
N ARG A 141 -1.77 -5.15 -12.40
CA ARG A 141 -2.07 -6.29 -11.54
C ARG A 141 -2.43 -7.56 -12.32
N TYR A 142 -3.02 -7.44 -13.52
CA TYR A 142 -3.32 -8.57 -14.41
C TYR A 142 -2.18 -8.91 -15.36
N LEU A 143 -1.30 -7.96 -15.65
CA LEU A 143 -0.10 -8.22 -16.43
C LEU A 143 0.98 -8.92 -15.60
N ILE A 144 1.24 -8.43 -14.40
CA ILE A 144 2.34 -8.89 -13.53
C ILE A 144 1.78 -9.83 -12.42
N PRO A 145 2.33 -11.05 -12.26
CA PRO A 145 3.41 -11.70 -13.01
C PRO A 145 2.93 -12.64 -14.13
N PHE A 146 1.68 -12.54 -14.59
CA PHE A 146 1.01 -13.56 -15.41
C PHE A 146 1.33 -13.46 -16.93
N ARG A 147 1.83 -12.32 -17.38
CA ARG A 147 2.12 -12.05 -18.80
C ARG A 147 3.61 -11.82 -19.00
N GLU A 148 4.03 -11.90 -20.27
CA GLU A 148 5.40 -11.56 -20.66
C GLU A 148 5.73 -10.11 -20.32
N VAL A 149 6.98 -9.84 -19.94
CA VAL A 149 7.46 -8.52 -19.46
C VAL A 149 7.19 -7.42 -20.49
N GLU A 150 7.28 -7.76 -21.76
CA GLU A 150 7.04 -6.85 -22.89
C GLU A 150 5.66 -6.21 -22.83
N LYS A 151 4.64 -6.95 -22.38
CA LYS A 151 3.26 -6.43 -22.25
C LYS A 151 3.17 -5.35 -21.18
N SER A 152 3.85 -5.53 -20.07
CA SER A 152 3.93 -4.51 -19.03
C SER A 152 4.67 -3.25 -19.51
N ILE A 153 5.75 -3.45 -20.28
CA ILE A 153 6.52 -2.34 -20.86
C ILE A 153 5.69 -1.61 -21.92
N GLU A 154 4.98 -2.33 -22.81
CA GLU A 154 4.08 -1.74 -23.81
C GLU A 154 3.00 -0.88 -23.12
N TYR A 155 2.37 -1.41 -22.06
CA TYR A 155 1.37 -0.66 -21.29
C TYR A 155 1.97 0.61 -20.67
N LEU A 156 3.09 0.51 -19.97
CA LEU A 156 3.74 1.68 -19.37
C LEU A 156 4.14 2.73 -20.41
N LYS A 157 4.64 2.31 -21.58
CA LYS A 157 4.94 3.22 -22.69
C LYS A 157 3.70 3.91 -23.24
N SER A 158 2.55 3.24 -23.28
CA SER A 158 1.30 3.80 -23.80
C SER A 158 0.73 4.94 -22.95
N ILE A 159 1.13 4.99 -21.67
CA ILE A 159 0.67 6.02 -20.71
C ILE A 159 1.75 7.05 -20.38
N ALA A 160 3.01 6.79 -20.72
CA ALA A 160 4.10 7.73 -20.50
C ALA A 160 3.92 9.01 -21.33
N THR A 161 4.33 10.14 -20.76
CA THR A 161 4.36 11.47 -21.40
C THR A 161 5.79 11.97 -21.49
N GLU A 162 6.07 12.91 -22.39
CA GLU A 162 7.39 13.54 -22.49
C GLU A 162 7.69 14.38 -21.24
N GLU A 163 6.66 14.95 -20.62
CA GLU A 163 6.75 15.75 -19.39
C GLU A 163 7.11 14.91 -18.15
N GLY A 164 6.87 13.60 -18.18
CA GLY A 164 7.12 12.71 -17.04
C GLY A 164 6.25 13.02 -15.82
N ASP A 165 5.03 13.49 -16.04
CA ASP A 165 4.08 13.97 -15.03
C ASP A 165 3.13 12.90 -14.51
N ARG A 166 3.33 11.63 -14.89
CA ARG A 166 2.45 10.52 -14.55
C ARG A 166 3.06 9.55 -13.56
N VAL A 167 2.24 9.11 -12.61
CA VAL A 167 2.57 8.06 -11.64
C VAL A 167 1.64 6.88 -11.87
N VAL A 168 2.21 5.69 -12.03
CA VAL A 168 1.46 4.44 -12.11
C VAL A 168 1.86 3.57 -10.94
N VAL A 169 0.88 3.10 -10.19
CA VAL A 169 1.11 2.31 -8.99
C VAL A 169 0.76 0.84 -9.26
N LEU A 170 1.71 -0.04 -8.99
CA LEU A 170 1.48 -1.46 -8.80
C LEU A 170 1.53 -1.74 -7.30
N HIS A 171 0.45 -2.20 -6.74
CA HIS A 171 0.38 -2.69 -5.38
C HIS A 171 -0.50 -3.95 -5.36
N ASP A 172 0.02 -5.04 -4.80
CA ASP A 172 -0.62 -6.35 -4.89
C ASP A 172 -0.22 -7.25 -3.73
N ASP A 173 -0.89 -8.38 -3.61
CA ASP A 173 -0.64 -9.40 -2.60
C ASP A 173 0.72 -10.08 -2.84
N GLY A 174 1.50 -10.25 -1.77
CA GLY A 174 2.86 -10.77 -1.87
C GLY A 174 2.92 -12.23 -2.35
N GLU A 175 1.97 -13.05 -1.93
CA GLU A 175 1.83 -14.46 -2.32
C GLU A 175 1.57 -14.66 -3.82
N LYS A 176 1.10 -13.63 -4.51
CA LYS A 176 0.96 -13.62 -5.95
C LYS A 176 2.28 -13.88 -6.69
N TYR A 177 3.40 -13.56 -6.04
CA TYR A 177 4.74 -13.68 -6.61
C TYR A 177 5.42 -14.99 -6.20
N GLY A 178 4.79 -16.12 -6.44
CA GLY A 178 5.37 -17.45 -6.25
C GLY A 178 4.45 -18.51 -5.67
N ASP A 179 3.38 -18.14 -4.96
CA ASP A 179 2.45 -19.09 -4.35
C ASP A 179 1.19 -19.34 -5.20
N TRP A 180 0.81 -18.38 -6.03
CA TRP A 180 -0.36 -18.55 -6.90
C TRP A 180 -0.08 -19.46 -8.08
N PRO A 181 -1.09 -20.24 -8.57
CA PRO A 181 -0.93 -21.06 -9.75
C PRO A 181 -0.44 -20.26 -10.97
N GLY A 182 0.62 -20.75 -11.62
CA GLY A 182 1.23 -20.10 -12.78
C GLY A 182 2.25 -19.01 -12.48
N THR A 183 2.56 -18.73 -11.21
CA THR A 183 3.56 -17.73 -10.82
C THR A 183 4.87 -18.33 -10.28
N GLN A 184 4.96 -19.66 -10.22
CA GLN A 184 6.11 -20.43 -9.73
C GLN A 184 7.15 -20.66 -10.85
N LYS A 185 7.62 -19.63 -11.51
CA LYS A 185 8.61 -19.75 -12.58
C LYS A 185 10.00 -19.36 -12.13
#